data_6fbaeda7327154854fbaf6a418b2cf12
#
_entry.id   6fbaeda7327154854fbaf6a418b2cf12
#
_cell.length_a   1.000
_cell.length_b   1.000
_cell.length_c   1.000
_cell.angle_alpha   90.00
_cell.angle_beta   90.00
_cell.angle_gamma   90.00
#
_symmetry.space_group_name_H-M   'P 1'
#
loop_
_entity.id
_entity.type
_entity.pdbx_description
1 polymer ?
#
loop_
_entity_poly.entity_id
_entity_poly.type
_entity_poly.pdbx_seq_one_letter_code
_entity_poly.pdbx_strand_id
1 'polypeptide(L)'
;IKNGANLITVADPKGPVTEQFRTIRTNINFMAVDHDIKSVAFTSANISEGKSTVAANVAVTYAQAGRNVLLIDADLRRPTVHKTFNLSNHVGLSTVISSTAKEVDLDDVVQESGIDDLAILTAGPTPPNPSELIGSKRMQDFISLVEDHYDMVIIDLAPVLEVSDTQELARRLDGVILVVRQGKTQKAAIKRTVEMLNFSKAKVLGFIMNDISSDNAGYGYGYGYGYGY
;
A
#
# COMPACT_ATOMS: atom_id res chain seq x y z
N ILE A 1 18.30 8.77 -6.14
CA ILE A 1 17.03 9.41 -5.71
C ILE A 1 17.40 10.53 -4.75
N LYS A 2 17.63 11.74 -5.27
CA LYS A 2 18.21 12.87 -4.52
C LYS A 2 17.25 13.59 -3.56
N ASN A 3 16.02 13.16 -3.36
CA ASN A 3 15.06 13.76 -2.40
C ASN A 3 13.97 12.80 -1.90
N GLY A 4 14.20 11.50 -1.98
CA GLY A 4 13.29 10.51 -1.43
C GLY A 4 13.45 10.36 0.08
N ALA A 5 13.23 11.42 0.84
CA ALA A 5 13.31 11.41 2.31
C ALA A 5 12.45 10.33 2.97
N ASN A 6 11.57 9.68 2.21
CA ASN A 6 10.58 8.71 2.69
C ASN A 6 10.87 7.26 2.32
N LEU A 7 11.91 6.96 1.52
CA LEU A 7 12.31 5.59 1.16
C LEU A 7 13.51 5.14 2.00
N ILE A 8 13.29 4.90 3.27
CA ILE A 8 14.33 4.48 4.21
C ILE A 8 14.92 3.12 3.82
N THR A 9 14.13 2.24 3.21
CA THR A 9 14.56 0.92 2.71
C THR A 9 15.60 1.01 1.58
N VAL A 10 15.66 2.17 0.89
CA VAL A 10 16.68 2.48 -0.12
C VAL A 10 17.84 3.29 0.50
N ALA A 11 17.51 4.26 1.36
CA ALA A 11 18.50 5.17 1.94
C ALA A 11 19.40 4.48 2.97
N ASP A 12 18.84 3.56 3.75
CA ASP A 12 19.55 2.77 4.76
C ASP A 12 19.13 1.28 4.70
N PRO A 13 19.62 0.52 3.69
CA PRO A 13 19.18 -0.86 3.46
C PRO A 13 19.48 -1.84 4.60
N LYS A 14 20.41 -1.50 5.49
CA LYS A 14 20.84 -2.35 6.62
C LYS A 14 20.39 -1.79 7.98
N GLY A 15 19.67 -0.68 7.97
CA GLY A 15 19.23 -0.03 9.18
C GLY A 15 18.08 -0.78 9.89
N PRO A 16 17.89 -0.51 11.18
CA PRO A 16 16.88 -1.19 11.99
C PRO A 16 15.45 -0.92 11.50
N VAL A 17 15.18 0.25 10.93
CA VAL A 17 13.86 0.56 10.38
C VAL A 17 13.59 -0.27 9.11
N THR A 18 14.60 -0.48 8.28
CA THR A 18 14.47 -1.35 7.09
C THR A 18 14.19 -2.79 7.49
N GLU A 19 14.81 -3.28 8.57
CA GLU A 19 14.50 -4.62 9.11
C GLU A 19 13.05 -4.73 9.60
N GLN A 20 12.47 -3.66 10.14
CA GLN A 20 11.04 -3.64 10.48
C GLN A 20 10.15 -3.78 9.23
N PHE A 21 10.49 -3.12 8.12
CA PHE A 21 9.76 -3.30 6.86
C PHE A 21 9.90 -4.72 6.29
N ARG A 22 11.06 -5.36 6.43
CA ARG A 22 11.26 -6.77 6.07
C ARG A 22 10.40 -7.69 6.94
N THR A 23 10.29 -7.38 8.24
CA THR A 23 9.40 -8.12 9.16
C THR A 23 7.93 -7.98 8.74
N ILE A 24 7.48 -6.78 8.34
CA ILE A 24 6.13 -6.58 7.81
C ILE A 24 5.90 -7.47 6.58
N ARG A 25 6.81 -7.47 5.61
CA ARG A 25 6.73 -8.36 4.43
C ARG A 25 6.63 -9.83 4.84
N THR A 26 7.48 -10.27 5.77
CA THR A 26 7.48 -11.65 6.25
C THR A 26 6.14 -12.00 6.90
N ASN A 27 5.57 -11.11 7.71
CA ASN A 27 4.26 -11.33 8.33
C ASN A 27 3.13 -11.42 7.29
N ILE A 28 3.15 -10.59 6.23
CA ILE A 28 2.18 -10.69 5.13
C ILE A 28 2.32 -12.06 4.44
N ASN A 29 3.55 -12.51 4.17
CA ASN A 29 3.79 -13.82 3.57
C ASN A 29 3.30 -14.98 4.45
N PHE A 30 3.42 -14.88 5.76
CA PHE A 30 2.87 -15.90 6.68
C PHE A 30 1.34 -15.97 6.64
N MET A 31 0.66 -14.84 6.44
CA MET A 31 -0.80 -14.81 6.28
C MET A 31 -1.24 -15.42 4.94
N ALA A 32 -0.33 -15.53 3.97
CA ALA A 32 -0.56 -16.11 2.66
C ALA A 32 -0.46 -17.65 2.63
N VAL A 33 -0.15 -18.32 3.74
CA VAL A 33 0.05 -19.78 3.77
C VAL A 33 -1.22 -20.54 3.37
N ASP A 34 -2.40 -20.03 3.75
CA ASP A 34 -3.68 -20.68 3.45
C ASP A 34 -4.36 -20.10 2.18
N HIS A 35 -3.91 -18.96 1.68
CA HIS A 35 -4.47 -18.27 0.52
C HIS A 35 -3.35 -17.51 -0.19
N ASP A 36 -3.27 -17.66 -1.51
CA ASP A 36 -2.35 -16.87 -2.31
C ASP A 36 -2.71 -15.38 -2.21
N ILE A 37 -1.82 -14.57 -1.65
CA ILE A 37 -1.99 -13.12 -1.53
C ILE A 37 -1.18 -12.44 -2.63
N LYS A 38 -1.87 -11.93 -3.63
CA LYS A 38 -1.29 -11.19 -4.75
C LYS A 38 -1.51 -9.68 -4.66
N SER A 39 -2.57 -9.25 -3.99
CA SER A 39 -2.91 -7.83 -3.85
C SER A 39 -3.13 -7.43 -2.40
N VAL A 40 -2.37 -6.42 -1.94
CA VAL A 40 -2.47 -5.89 -0.58
C VAL A 40 -2.61 -4.37 -0.62
N ALA A 41 -3.68 -3.89 0.00
CA ALA A 41 -3.90 -2.46 0.16
C ALA A 41 -3.36 -1.94 1.49
N PHE A 42 -2.86 -0.71 1.45
CA PHE A 42 -2.51 0.08 2.62
C PHE A 42 -3.46 1.27 2.70
N THR A 43 -4.11 1.43 3.82
CA THR A 43 -5.00 2.56 4.10
C THR A 43 -4.77 3.07 5.51
N SER A 44 -5.49 4.10 5.90
CA SER A 44 -5.46 4.68 7.25
C SER A 44 -6.85 5.15 7.66
N ALA A 45 -7.03 5.50 8.92
CA ALA A 45 -8.28 6.12 9.38
C ALA A 45 -8.39 7.54 8.81
N ASN A 46 -7.33 8.34 8.96
CA ASN A 46 -7.30 9.75 8.56
C ASN A 46 -6.07 10.04 7.68
N ILE A 47 -6.03 11.27 7.16
CA ILE A 47 -4.88 11.78 6.41
C ILE A 47 -3.62 11.88 7.26
N SER A 48 -2.45 11.84 6.60
CA SER A 48 -1.14 12.06 7.23
C SER A 48 -0.77 11.05 8.32
N GLU A 49 -1.25 9.81 8.22
CA GLU A 49 -0.87 8.71 9.12
C GLU A 49 0.31 7.88 8.57
N GLY A 50 0.78 8.19 7.36
CA GLY A 50 1.96 7.58 6.76
C GLY A 50 1.70 6.37 5.86
N LYS A 51 0.43 6.11 5.47
CA LYS A 51 0.03 4.97 4.62
C LYS A 51 0.89 4.83 3.36
N SER A 52 1.03 5.92 2.59
CA SER A 52 1.75 5.92 1.31
C SER A 52 3.26 5.66 1.49
N THR A 53 3.85 6.22 2.56
CA THR A 53 5.26 5.97 2.92
C THR A 53 5.46 4.50 3.31
N VAL A 54 4.54 3.94 4.10
CA VAL A 54 4.60 2.53 4.50
C VAL A 54 4.42 1.63 3.28
N ALA A 55 3.42 1.87 2.44
CA ALA A 55 3.17 1.10 1.22
C ALA A 55 4.40 1.09 0.29
N ALA A 56 5.01 2.26 0.05
CA ALA A 56 6.19 2.39 -0.80
C ALA A 56 7.38 1.60 -0.24
N ASN A 57 7.67 1.70 1.06
CA ASN A 57 8.79 0.97 1.67
C ASN A 57 8.53 -0.56 1.69
N VAL A 58 7.30 -1.00 1.91
CA VAL A 58 6.94 -2.42 1.81
C VAL A 58 7.13 -2.92 0.38
N ALA A 59 6.68 -2.18 -0.63
CA ALA A 59 6.87 -2.51 -2.04
C ALA A 59 8.36 -2.70 -2.38
N VAL A 60 9.22 -1.78 -1.91
CA VAL A 60 10.68 -1.89 -2.07
C VAL A 60 11.22 -3.18 -1.45
N THR A 61 10.74 -3.57 -0.26
CA THR A 61 11.24 -4.83 0.38
C THR A 61 10.82 -6.08 -0.37
N TYR A 62 9.67 -6.09 -1.03
CA TYR A 62 9.25 -7.19 -1.90
C TYR A 62 10.14 -7.28 -3.15
N ALA A 63 10.39 -6.15 -3.81
CA ALA A 63 11.25 -6.07 -4.98
C ALA A 63 12.69 -6.50 -4.64
N GLN A 64 13.24 -6.02 -3.52
CA GLN A 64 14.56 -6.45 -3.02
C GLN A 64 14.65 -7.95 -2.69
N ALA A 65 13.51 -8.62 -2.53
CA ALA A 65 13.43 -10.07 -2.37
C ALA A 65 13.25 -10.83 -3.70
N GLY A 66 13.40 -10.16 -4.85
CA GLY A 66 13.31 -10.75 -6.19
C GLY A 66 11.87 -11.04 -6.65
N ARG A 67 10.87 -10.30 -6.11
CA ARG A 67 9.49 -10.36 -6.58
C ARG A 67 9.24 -9.26 -7.59
N ASN A 68 8.55 -9.57 -8.68
CA ASN A 68 8.07 -8.56 -9.63
C ASN A 68 6.87 -7.83 -9.01
N VAL A 69 7.05 -6.56 -8.64
CA VAL A 69 6.11 -5.78 -7.83
C VAL A 69 5.55 -4.59 -8.59
N LEU A 70 4.25 -4.38 -8.49
CA LEU A 70 3.60 -3.14 -8.91
C LEU A 70 3.09 -2.38 -7.68
N LEU A 71 3.50 -1.13 -7.53
CA LEU A 71 2.91 -0.19 -6.57
C LEU A 71 1.94 0.74 -7.29
N ILE A 72 0.68 0.74 -6.87
CA ILE A 72 -0.39 1.58 -7.44
C ILE A 72 -0.78 2.68 -6.45
N ASP A 73 -0.77 3.93 -6.90
CA ASP A 73 -1.38 5.05 -6.17
C ASP A 73 -2.88 5.13 -6.52
N ALA A 74 -3.73 4.64 -5.65
CA ALA A 74 -5.19 4.69 -5.80
C ALA A 74 -5.85 5.79 -4.94
N ASP A 75 -5.07 6.66 -4.29
CA ASP A 75 -5.57 7.89 -3.67
C ASP A 75 -5.71 8.99 -4.74
N LEU A 76 -6.75 8.89 -5.57
CA LEU A 76 -6.97 9.83 -6.68
C LEU A 76 -7.24 11.27 -6.25
N ARG A 77 -7.46 11.51 -4.95
CA ARG A 77 -7.74 12.83 -4.40
C ARG A 77 -6.49 13.52 -3.89
N ARG A 78 -5.59 12.76 -3.27
CA ARG A 78 -4.35 13.28 -2.67
C ARG A 78 -3.15 12.39 -3.01
N PRO A 79 -2.84 12.24 -4.31
CA PRO A 79 -1.78 11.35 -4.76
C PRO A 79 -0.41 11.82 -4.28
N THR A 80 0.42 10.87 -3.84
CA THR A 80 1.75 11.17 -3.29
C THR A 80 2.85 10.27 -3.80
N VAL A 81 2.53 9.10 -4.34
CA VAL A 81 3.52 8.11 -4.78
C VAL A 81 4.43 8.68 -5.88
N HIS A 82 3.86 9.43 -6.85
CA HIS A 82 4.65 10.08 -7.90
C HIS A 82 5.73 11.03 -7.34
N LYS A 83 5.44 11.73 -6.24
CA LYS A 83 6.43 12.59 -5.57
C LYS A 83 7.51 11.80 -4.87
N THR A 84 7.14 10.68 -4.21
CA THR A 84 8.06 9.80 -3.51
C THR A 84 9.11 9.22 -4.45
N PHE A 85 8.72 8.85 -5.67
CA PHE A 85 9.61 8.28 -6.69
C PHE A 85 10.10 9.28 -7.73
N ASN A 86 9.72 10.56 -7.62
CA ASN A 86 10.03 11.62 -8.58
C ASN A 86 9.61 11.25 -10.02
N LEU A 87 8.38 10.78 -10.16
CA LEU A 87 7.79 10.34 -11.43
C LEU A 87 6.75 11.34 -11.96
N SER A 88 6.44 11.21 -13.26
CA SER A 88 5.34 11.95 -13.86
C SER A 88 3.99 11.48 -13.33
N ASN A 89 3.02 12.40 -13.23
CA ASN A 89 1.63 12.10 -12.88
C ASN A 89 0.65 12.52 -14.00
N HIS A 90 1.12 12.67 -15.24
CA HIS A 90 0.27 13.04 -16.36
C HIS A 90 -0.56 11.88 -16.89
N VAL A 91 -0.05 10.66 -16.77
CA VAL A 91 -0.72 9.39 -17.07
C VAL A 91 -0.63 8.52 -15.83
N GLY A 92 -1.69 7.80 -15.51
CA GLY A 92 -1.73 6.92 -14.35
C GLY A 92 -3.08 6.21 -14.21
N LEU A 93 -3.39 5.73 -13.02
CA LEU A 93 -4.59 4.93 -12.76
C LEU A 93 -5.87 5.62 -13.26
N SER A 94 -6.05 6.92 -12.99
CA SER A 94 -7.26 7.64 -13.40
C SER A 94 -7.45 7.64 -14.91
N THR A 95 -6.38 7.78 -15.69
CA THR A 95 -6.45 7.74 -17.16
C THR A 95 -6.76 6.34 -17.68
N VAL A 96 -6.20 5.31 -17.05
CA VAL A 96 -6.46 3.91 -17.39
C VAL A 96 -7.93 3.54 -17.18
N ILE A 97 -8.46 3.83 -15.98
CA ILE A 97 -9.81 3.41 -15.61
C ILE A 97 -10.91 4.31 -16.19
N SER A 98 -10.58 5.50 -16.69
CA SER A 98 -11.51 6.37 -17.44
C SER A 98 -11.45 6.17 -18.96
N SER A 99 -10.44 5.46 -19.47
CA SER A 99 -10.30 5.16 -20.90
C SER A 99 -11.44 4.30 -21.42
N THR A 100 -11.86 4.52 -22.64
CA THR A 100 -12.81 3.68 -23.39
C THR A 100 -12.13 2.55 -24.18
N ALA A 101 -10.78 2.51 -24.21
CA ALA A 101 -10.03 1.48 -24.89
C ALA A 101 -10.38 0.10 -24.34
N LYS A 102 -10.48 -0.92 -25.19
CA LYS A 102 -10.83 -2.29 -24.77
C LYS A 102 -9.69 -2.96 -24.03
N GLU A 103 -8.45 -2.67 -24.42
CA GLU A 103 -7.23 -3.22 -23.87
C GLU A 103 -6.38 -2.11 -23.26
N VAL A 104 -5.68 -2.43 -22.21
CA VAL A 104 -4.70 -1.57 -21.54
C VAL A 104 -3.34 -2.21 -21.78
N ASP A 105 -2.46 -1.48 -22.45
CA ASP A 105 -1.05 -1.84 -22.49
C ASP A 105 -0.40 -1.32 -21.20
N LEU A 106 0.08 -2.23 -20.38
CA LEU A 106 0.71 -1.88 -19.09
C LEU A 106 2.00 -1.08 -19.30
N ASP A 107 2.75 -1.37 -20.36
CA ASP A 107 4.00 -0.68 -20.67
C ASP A 107 3.81 0.81 -20.99
N ASP A 108 2.62 1.19 -21.47
CA ASP A 108 2.29 2.59 -21.77
C ASP A 108 1.96 3.42 -20.50
N VAL A 109 1.57 2.77 -19.41
CA VAL A 109 1.01 3.47 -18.23
C VAL A 109 1.82 3.28 -16.96
N VAL A 110 2.61 2.21 -16.88
CA VAL A 110 3.46 1.90 -15.74
C VAL A 110 4.82 2.56 -15.95
N GLN A 111 5.42 3.06 -14.88
CA GLN A 111 6.72 3.73 -14.91
C GLN A 111 7.75 2.93 -14.11
N GLU A 112 9.00 2.95 -14.58
CA GLU A 112 10.13 2.38 -13.83
C GLU A 112 10.40 3.22 -12.57
N SER A 113 10.54 2.57 -11.43
CA SER A 113 10.82 3.24 -10.15
C SER A 113 12.28 3.66 -9.99
N GLY A 114 13.18 3.10 -10.79
CA GLY A 114 14.63 3.14 -10.59
C GLY A 114 15.13 2.13 -9.54
N ILE A 115 14.27 1.21 -9.11
CA ILE A 115 14.59 0.07 -8.24
C ILE A 115 14.23 -1.19 -9.03
N ASP A 116 15.17 -2.15 -9.11
CA ASP A 116 14.96 -3.40 -9.82
C ASP A 116 13.70 -4.11 -9.32
N ASP A 117 12.94 -4.72 -10.22
CA ASP A 117 11.71 -5.47 -9.96
C ASP A 117 10.57 -4.65 -9.31
N LEU A 118 10.65 -3.30 -9.30
CA LEU A 118 9.58 -2.43 -8.82
C LEU A 118 9.10 -1.48 -9.91
N ALA A 119 7.88 -1.68 -10.34
CA ALA A 119 7.15 -0.79 -11.24
C ALA A 119 6.13 0.08 -10.46
N ILE A 120 5.83 1.26 -10.98
CA ILE A 120 4.93 2.23 -10.36
C ILE A 120 3.81 2.61 -11.32
N LEU A 121 2.57 2.49 -10.87
CA LEU A 121 1.43 3.15 -11.49
C LEU A 121 1.02 4.34 -10.64
N THR A 122 1.30 5.54 -11.10
CA THR A 122 0.88 6.78 -10.42
C THR A 122 -0.63 6.98 -10.52
N ALA A 123 -1.19 7.86 -9.71
CA ALA A 123 -2.64 8.09 -9.71
C ALA A 123 -3.16 8.70 -11.02
N GLY A 124 -2.31 9.43 -11.74
CA GLY A 124 -2.72 10.26 -12.88
C GLY A 124 -3.38 11.58 -12.44
N PRO A 125 -3.93 12.34 -13.38
CA PRO A 125 -4.66 13.55 -13.08
C PRO A 125 -5.88 13.27 -12.20
N THR A 126 -6.20 14.18 -11.26
CA THR A 126 -7.38 14.05 -10.40
C THR A 126 -8.65 14.12 -11.25
N PRO A 127 -9.46 13.06 -11.29
CA PRO A 127 -10.70 13.05 -12.07
C PRO A 127 -11.82 13.79 -11.33
N PRO A 128 -12.88 14.23 -12.03
CA PRO A 128 -14.02 14.86 -11.40
C PRO A 128 -14.87 13.91 -10.53
N ASN A 129 -14.80 12.60 -10.79
CA ASN A 129 -15.61 11.55 -10.17
C ASN A 129 -14.76 10.37 -9.64
N PRO A 130 -13.86 10.60 -8.67
CA PRO A 130 -12.93 9.55 -8.19
C PRO A 130 -13.64 8.29 -7.68
N SER A 131 -14.71 8.45 -6.91
CA SER A 131 -15.45 7.32 -6.31
C SER A 131 -16.06 6.39 -7.36
N GLU A 132 -16.65 6.96 -8.41
CA GLU A 132 -17.26 6.17 -9.50
C GLU A 132 -16.20 5.36 -10.24
N LEU A 133 -15.04 5.95 -10.49
CA LEU A 133 -13.93 5.30 -11.17
C LEU A 133 -13.36 4.14 -10.33
N ILE A 134 -13.09 4.38 -9.05
CA ILE A 134 -12.56 3.37 -8.13
C ILE A 134 -13.57 2.20 -7.96
N GLY A 135 -14.87 2.49 -7.89
CA GLY A 135 -15.93 1.48 -7.79
C GLY A 135 -16.30 0.79 -9.12
N SER A 136 -15.71 1.20 -10.24
CA SER A 136 -16.10 0.73 -11.57
C SER A 136 -15.71 -0.73 -11.84
N LYS A 137 -16.45 -1.36 -12.78
CA LYS A 137 -16.06 -2.68 -13.30
C LYS A 137 -14.66 -2.62 -13.96
N ARG A 138 -14.33 -1.51 -14.61
CA ARG A 138 -13.03 -1.33 -15.24
C ARG A 138 -11.88 -1.35 -14.24
N MET A 139 -12.07 -0.78 -13.05
CA MET A 139 -11.08 -0.90 -11.97
C MET A 139 -10.91 -2.36 -11.53
N GLN A 140 -12.01 -3.13 -11.47
CA GLN A 140 -11.94 -4.56 -11.13
C GLN A 140 -11.17 -5.35 -12.17
N ASP A 141 -11.52 -5.15 -13.45
CA ASP A 141 -10.87 -5.83 -14.57
C ASP A 141 -9.37 -5.46 -14.62
N PHE A 142 -9.03 -4.22 -14.29
CA PHE A 142 -7.64 -3.76 -14.20
C PHE A 142 -6.87 -4.42 -13.05
N ILE A 143 -7.46 -4.55 -11.86
CA ILE A 143 -6.83 -5.26 -10.74
C ILE A 143 -6.53 -6.71 -11.13
N SER A 144 -7.50 -7.40 -11.72
CA SER A 144 -7.28 -8.79 -12.19
C SER A 144 -6.16 -8.87 -13.23
N LEU A 145 -6.09 -7.92 -14.16
CA LEU A 145 -5.03 -7.86 -15.16
C LEU A 145 -3.65 -7.75 -14.49
N VAL A 146 -3.47 -6.84 -13.55
CA VAL A 146 -2.15 -6.64 -12.91
C VAL A 146 -1.78 -7.78 -11.96
N GLU A 147 -2.74 -8.44 -11.31
CA GLU A 147 -2.52 -9.65 -10.51
C GLU A 147 -2.01 -10.83 -11.34
N ASP A 148 -2.33 -10.86 -12.63
CA ASP A 148 -1.81 -11.89 -13.56
C ASP A 148 -0.38 -11.58 -14.06
N HIS A 149 0.04 -10.30 -14.02
CA HIS A 149 1.34 -9.86 -14.55
C HIS A 149 2.42 -9.67 -13.48
N TYR A 150 2.03 -9.45 -12.23
CA TYR A 150 2.95 -9.19 -11.12
C TYR A 150 2.83 -10.25 -10.04
N ASP A 151 3.93 -10.52 -9.34
CA ASP A 151 3.95 -11.43 -8.18
C ASP A 151 3.28 -10.81 -6.96
N MET A 152 3.35 -9.47 -6.85
CA MET A 152 2.75 -8.72 -5.76
C MET A 152 2.28 -7.35 -6.25
N VAL A 153 1.04 -7.01 -5.96
CA VAL A 153 0.46 -5.69 -6.22
C VAL A 153 0.20 -4.98 -4.89
N ILE A 154 0.91 -3.90 -4.66
CA ILE A 154 0.74 -3.05 -3.48
C ILE A 154 -0.10 -1.84 -3.86
N ILE A 155 -1.15 -1.54 -3.11
CA ILE A 155 -2.10 -0.48 -3.46
C ILE A 155 -2.19 0.53 -2.32
N ASP A 156 -1.84 1.78 -2.60
CA ASP A 156 -2.01 2.89 -1.67
C ASP A 156 -3.42 3.48 -1.80
N LEU A 157 -4.28 3.25 -0.82
CA LEU A 157 -5.68 3.70 -0.80
C LEU A 157 -5.86 5.00 -0.03
N ALA A 158 -6.89 5.75 -0.38
CA ALA A 158 -7.34 6.90 0.43
C ALA A 158 -7.76 6.47 1.84
N PRO A 159 -7.72 7.38 2.85
CA PRO A 159 -8.15 7.08 4.22
C PRO A 159 -9.63 6.69 4.28
N VAL A 160 -9.96 5.64 5.05
CA VAL A 160 -11.32 5.05 5.10
C VAL A 160 -12.39 6.02 5.63
N LEU A 161 -12.03 6.87 6.60
CA LEU A 161 -12.99 7.81 7.18
C LEU A 161 -13.24 9.05 6.32
N GLU A 162 -12.39 9.30 5.32
CA GLU A 162 -12.50 10.45 4.43
C GLU A 162 -13.38 10.15 3.21
N VAL A 163 -13.39 8.90 2.75
CA VAL A 163 -14.04 8.52 1.49
C VAL A 163 -14.63 7.10 1.53
N SER A 164 -15.77 6.91 0.88
CA SER A 164 -16.46 5.62 0.85
C SER A 164 -15.92 4.63 -0.19
N ASP A 165 -15.29 5.13 -1.23
CA ASP A 165 -14.75 4.36 -2.35
C ASP A 165 -13.59 3.43 -1.95
N THR A 166 -12.82 3.79 -0.92
CA THR A 166 -11.77 2.92 -0.36
C THR A 166 -12.31 1.55 0.04
N GLN A 167 -13.50 1.50 0.66
CA GLN A 167 -14.12 0.23 1.08
C GLN A 167 -14.52 -0.63 -0.12
N GLU A 168 -15.00 0.01 -1.19
CA GLU A 168 -15.44 -0.68 -2.40
C GLU A 168 -14.25 -1.38 -3.11
N LEU A 169 -13.09 -0.73 -3.18
CA LEU A 169 -11.90 -1.36 -3.72
C LEU A 169 -11.30 -2.38 -2.74
N ALA A 170 -11.22 -2.03 -1.45
CA ALA A 170 -10.62 -2.87 -0.42
C ALA A 170 -11.22 -4.28 -0.34
N ARG A 171 -12.54 -4.42 -0.51
CA ARG A 171 -13.23 -5.73 -0.47
C ARG A 171 -12.86 -6.68 -1.61
N ARG A 172 -12.23 -6.18 -2.68
CA ARG A 172 -11.87 -6.96 -3.88
C ARG A 172 -10.44 -7.45 -3.85
N LEU A 173 -9.65 -6.94 -2.93
CA LEU A 173 -8.24 -7.27 -2.79
C LEU A 173 -8.07 -8.44 -1.81
N ASP A 174 -6.92 -9.10 -1.91
CA ASP A 174 -6.62 -10.25 -1.05
C ASP A 174 -6.40 -9.85 0.41
N GLY A 175 -5.99 -8.60 0.65
CA GLY A 175 -5.84 -8.10 1.99
C GLY A 175 -5.76 -6.58 2.10
N VAL A 176 -6.09 -6.09 3.30
CA VAL A 176 -5.99 -4.67 3.67
C VAL A 176 -5.21 -4.54 4.96
N ILE A 177 -4.26 -3.64 4.98
CA ILE A 177 -3.48 -3.28 6.16
C ILE A 177 -3.82 -1.85 6.56
N LEU A 178 -4.14 -1.65 7.84
CA LEU A 178 -4.43 -0.35 8.40
C LEU A 178 -3.15 0.26 8.99
N VAL A 179 -2.74 1.40 8.47
CA VAL A 179 -1.63 2.19 9.03
C VAL A 179 -2.17 3.12 10.11
N VAL A 180 -1.60 3.00 11.30
CA VAL A 180 -1.98 3.75 12.50
C VAL A 180 -0.78 4.58 12.95
N ARG A 181 -0.96 5.87 13.19
CA ARG A 181 0.12 6.74 13.67
C ARG A 181 0.06 6.88 15.19
N GLN A 182 1.16 6.48 15.85
CA GLN A 182 1.27 6.57 17.31
C GLN A 182 1.07 8.01 17.80
N GLY A 183 0.31 8.17 18.87
CA GLY A 183 0.04 9.47 19.48
C GLY A 183 -0.88 10.40 18.68
N LYS A 184 -1.28 10.01 17.44
CA LYS A 184 -2.13 10.82 16.57
C LYS A 184 -3.46 10.13 16.25
N THR A 185 -3.45 8.87 15.84
CA THR A 185 -4.69 8.15 15.52
C THR A 185 -5.45 7.79 16.79
N GLN A 186 -6.67 8.28 16.91
CA GLN A 186 -7.53 7.99 18.07
C GLN A 186 -8.06 6.55 17.99
N LYS A 187 -8.17 5.88 19.14
CA LYS A 187 -8.71 4.51 19.24
C LYS A 187 -10.11 4.38 18.66
N ALA A 188 -10.95 5.40 18.84
CA ALA A 188 -12.29 5.44 18.25
C ALA A 188 -12.26 5.45 16.71
N ALA A 189 -11.32 6.17 16.10
CA ALA A 189 -11.13 6.21 14.66
C ALA A 189 -10.67 4.86 14.12
N ILE A 190 -9.74 4.18 14.82
CA ILE A 190 -9.29 2.83 14.45
C ILE A 190 -10.46 1.86 14.48
N LYS A 191 -11.23 1.86 15.58
CA LYS A 191 -12.39 0.97 15.75
C LYS A 191 -13.40 1.18 14.62
N ARG A 192 -13.78 2.43 14.36
CA ARG A 192 -14.72 2.77 13.30
C ARG A 192 -14.22 2.35 11.92
N THR A 193 -12.93 2.54 11.63
CA THR A 193 -12.32 2.12 10.37
C THR A 193 -12.41 0.61 10.18
N VAL A 194 -12.08 -0.17 11.21
CA VAL A 194 -12.17 -1.64 11.17
C VAL A 194 -13.62 -2.10 11.00
N GLU A 195 -14.56 -1.48 11.70
CA GLU A 195 -15.99 -1.77 11.55
C GLU A 195 -16.46 -1.52 10.12
N MET A 196 -16.06 -0.40 9.49
CA MET A 196 -16.41 -0.07 8.11
C MET A 196 -15.80 -1.05 7.10
N LEU A 197 -14.53 -1.42 7.26
CA LEU A 197 -13.87 -2.40 6.42
C LEU A 197 -14.51 -3.79 6.55
N ASN A 198 -14.82 -4.23 7.76
CA ASN A 198 -15.49 -5.50 8.01
C ASN A 198 -16.93 -5.51 7.44
N PHE A 199 -17.67 -4.40 7.58
CA PHE A 199 -19.00 -4.27 6.99
C PHE A 199 -18.97 -4.41 5.47
N SER A 200 -17.96 -3.86 4.81
CA SER A 200 -17.76 -4.02 3.37
C SER A 200 -17.20 -5.39 2.97
N LYS A 201 -16.91 -6.27 3.93
CA LYS A 201 -16.30 -7.60 3.74
C LYS A 201 -14.86 -7.52 3.21
N ALA A 202 -14.15 -6.43 3.45
CA ALA A 202 -12.72 -6.35 3.19
C ALA A 202 -11.95 -7.27 4.16
N LYS A 203 -10.92 -7.97 3.66
CA LYS A 203 -10.07 -8.84 4.49
C LYS A 203 -9.02 -8.00 5.20
N VAL A 204 -9.28 -7.57 6.43
CA VAL A 204 -8.31 -6.84 7.25
C VAL A 204 -7.25 -7.83 7.76
N LEU A 205 -6.02 -7.74 7.24
CA LEU A 205 -4.89 -8.58 7.64
C LEU A 205 -4.31 -8.16 8.99
N GLY A 206 -4.40 -6.86 9.32
CA GLY A 206 -3.86 -6.32 10.55
C GLY A 206 -3.61 -4.83 10.45
N PHE A 207 -2.79 -4.33 11.37
CA PHE A 207 -2.40 -2.93 11.36
C PHE A 207 -0.89 -2.77 11.58
N ILE A 208 -0.36 -1.66 11.10
CA ILE A 208 1.04 -1.25 11.28
C ILE A 208 1.02 0.04 12.09
N MET A 209 1.74 0.04 13.22
CA MET A 209 1.95 1.25 13.99
C MET A 209 3.14 2.01 13.42
N ASN A 210 2.90 3.21 12.94
CA ASN A 210 3.87 4.12 12.36
C ASN A 210 4.25 5.24 13.33
N ASP A 211 5.42 5.86 13.12
CA ASP A 211 5.92 7.01 13.89
C ASP A 211 6.07 6.70 15.40
N ILE A 212 6.63 5.51 15.71
CA ILE A 212 6.91 5.09 17.08
C ILE A 212 8.12 5.89 17.58
N SER A 213 7.94 6.67 18.67
CA SER A 213 9.06 7.39 19.30
C SER A 213 10.05 6.41 19.93
N SER A 214 11.34 6.74 19.87
CA SER A 214 12.43 5.92 20.44
C SER A 214 12.25 5.62 21.93
N ASP A 215 11.59 6.52 22.67
CA ASP A 215 11.30 6.36 24.10
C ASP A 215 10.28 5.24 24.38
N ASN A 216 9.47 4.88 23.40
CA ASN A 216 8.47 3.80 23.48
C ASN A 216 8.87 2.51 22.75
N ALA A 217 9.99 2.51 22.04
CA ALA A 217 10.47 1.32 21.31
C ALA A 217 10.95 0.19 22.26
N GLY A 218 11.08 0.46 23.57
CA GLY A 218 11.46 -0.49 24.60
C GLY A 218 10.34 -1.42 25.09
N TYR A 219 9.10 -1.25 24.67
CA TYR A 219 7.98 -2.12 25.04
C TYR A 219 7.53 -2.99 23.87
N GLY A 220 8.15 -4.13 23.73
CA GLY A 220 7.57 -5.19 22.93
C GLY A 220 8.48 -5.76 21.86
N TYR A 221 8.80 -6.96 22.11
CA TYR A 221 9.28 -8.15 21.40
C TYR A 221 10.62 -8.65 21.91
N GLY A 222 10.71 -8.84 23.24
CA GLY A 222 11.61 -9.81 23.81
C GLY A 222 10.97 -11.20 23.72
N TYR A 223 11.02 -11.89 22.60
CA TYR A 223 10.91 -13.34 22.59
C TYR A 223 12.24 -13.90 23.08
N GLY A 224 12.40 -13.92 24.41
CA GLY A 224 13.44 -14.66 25.07
C GLY A 224 13.15 -16.14 24.97
N TYR A 225 13.73 -16.85 24.02
CA TYR A 225 13.92 -18.27 24.12
C TYR A 225 15.03 -18.52 25.15
N GLY A 226 14.64 -18.59 26.42
CA GLY A 226 15.50 -19.13 27.48
C GLY A 226 15.54 -20.65 27.37
N TYR A 227 16.56 -21.21 26.75
CA TYR A 227 16.94 -22.58 27.01
C TYR A 227 17.69 -22.57 28.34
N GLY A 228 16.99 -22.97 29.43
CA GLY A 228 17.61 -23.34 30.68
C GLY A 228 17.92 -24.83 30.66
N TYR A 229 19.18 -25.15 30.97
CA TYR A 229 19.63 -26.48 31.37
C TYR A 229 19.12 -26.81 32.77
#